data_e91d5aad02948579efd96e83196fdd11
#
_entry.id   e91d5aad02948579efd96e83196fdd11
#
_cell.length_a   1.000
_cell.length_b   1.000
_cell.length_c   1.000
_cell.angle_alpha   90.00
_cell.angle_beta   90.00
_cell.angle_gamma   90.00
#
_symmetry.space_group_name_H-M   'P 1'
#
loop_
_entity.id
_entity.type
_entity.pdbx_description
1 polymer ?
#
loop_
_entity_poly.entity_id
_entity_poly.type
_entity_poly.pdbx_seq_one_letter_code
_entity_poly.pdbx_strand_id
1 'polypeptide(L)'
;DFMSHKLEHEMGGMFDVTHGAGLAALWPSWARYVYKDCLPRFVRFARNVMGVTTDGTDEEIALKGIDAMVDFYHSIGMPASFHELGIAPTDAQIDEMARRCLEASGSALGSAKKLDLDDMIAIYRAANH
;
A
#
# COMPACT_ATOMS: atom_id res chain seq x y z
N ASP A 1 -2.76 -4.83 -9.74
CA ASP A 1 -3.32 -5.56 -8.60
C ASP A 1 -4.35 -4.70 -7.87
N PHE A 2 -5.55 -5.22 -7.69
CA PHE A 2 -6.64 -4.50 -7.03
C PHE A 2 -6.62 -4.60 -5.50
N MET A 3 -5.64 -5.28 -4.91
CA MET A 3 -5.65 -5.52 -3.47
C MET A 3 -5.52 -4.24 -2.66
N SER A 4 -4.68 -3.29 -3.10
CA SER A 4 -4.57 -1.99 -2.46
C SER A 4 -5.89 -1.21 -2.52
N HIS A 5 -6.64 -1.33 -3.61
CA HIS A 5 -7.99 -0.74 -3.75
C HIS A 5 -8.98 -1.35 -2.76
N LYS A 6 -8.94 -2.67 -2.58
CA LYS A 6 -9.83 -3.37 -1.64
C LYS A 6 -9.54 -3.00 -0.20
N LEU A 7 -8.25 -2.92 0.17
CA LEU A 7 -7.82 -2.45 1.49
C LEU A 7 -8.27 -1.00 1.72
N GLU A 8 -8.09 -0.13 0.73
CA GLU A 8 -8.52 1.27 0.81
C GLU A 8 -10.03 1.39 0.93
N HIS A 9 -10.80 0.57 0.22
CA HIS A 9 -12.26 0.63 0.27
C HIS A 9 -12.79 0.48 1.70
N GLU A 10 -12.26 -0.45 2.47
CA GLU A 10 -12.65 -0.63 3.87
C GLU A 10 -12.23 0.55 4.76
N MET A 11 -11.02 1.05 4.55
CA MET A 11 -10.51 2.21 5.28
C MET A 11 -11.29 3.47 4.91
N GLY A 12 -11.56 3.69 3.63
CA GLY A 12 -12.35 4.82 3.15
C GLY A 12 -13.79 4.81 3.68
N GLY A 13 -14.39 3.63 3.77
CA GLY A 13 -15.74 3.46 4.32
C GLY A 13 -15.79 3.74 5.82
N MET A 14 -14.76 3.34 6.58
CA MET A 14 -14.72 3.54 8.03
C MET A 14 -14.42 5.01 8.41
N PHE A 15 -13.56 5.68 7.68
CA PHE A 15 -13.08 7.04 8.01
C PHE A 15 -13.58 8.13 7.09
N ASP A 16 -14.40 7.81 6.09
CA ASP A 16 -14.99 8.76 5.15
C ASP A 16 -13.94 9.68 4.48
N VAL A 17 -12.89 9.07 3.94
CA VAL A 17 -11.85 9.80 3.20
C VAL A 17 -12.04 9.65 1.69
N THR A 18 -11.49 10.59 0.92
CA THR A 18 -11.54 10.49 -0.54
C THR A 18 -10.72 9.31 -1.04
N HIS A 19 -11.22 8.63 -2.08
CA HIS A 19 -10.61 7.41 -2.61
C HIS A 19 -9.17 7.61 -3.07
N GLY A 20 -8.89 8.67 -3.82
CA GLY A 20 -7.53 8.94 -4.32
C GLY A 20 -6.52 9.21 -3.20
N ALA A 21 -6.90 10.02 -2.20
CA ALA A 21 -6.05 10.28 -1.04
C ALA A 21 -5.86 9.01 -0.20
N GLY A 22 -6.91 8.22 -0.04
CA GLY A 22 -6.85 6.94 0.67
C GLY A 22 -5.90 5.95 0.01
N LEU A 23 -5.95 5.83 -1.32
CA LEU A 23 -5.01 4.98 -2.07
C LEU A 23 -3.56 5.44 -1.91
N ALA A 24 -3.29 6.74 -2.02
CA ALA A 24 -1.94 7.29 -1.85
C ALA A 24 -1.41 7.02 -0.44
N ALA A 25 -2.25 7.14 0.58
CA ALA A 25 -1.87 6.90 1.98
C ALA A 25 -1.54 5.43 2.26
N LEU A 26 -2.17 4.49 1.55
CA LEU A 26 -2.02 3.06 1.79
C LEU A 26 -1.00 2.39 0.87
N TRP A 27 -0.88 2.85 -0.38
CA TRP A 27 -0.07 2.19 -1.41
C TRP A 27 1.38 1.95 -1.00
N PRO A 28 2.12 2.90 -0.37
CA PRO A 28 3.52 2.65 -0.02
C PRO A 28 3.69 1.46 0.92
N SER A 29 2.85 1.33 1.92
CA SER A 29 2.91 0.21 2.86
C SER A 29 2.55 -1.11 2.22
N TRP A 30 1.53 -1.12 1.35
CA TRP A 30 1.20 -2.30 0.56
C TRP A 30 2.36 -2.69 -0.35
N ALA A 31 2.93 -1.75 -1.09
CA ALA A 31 4.04 -2.02 -2.01
C ALA A 31 5.27 -2.58 -1.28
N ARG A 32 5.64 -1.98 -0.15
CA ARG A 32 6.75 -2.46 0.66
C ARG A 32 6.51 -3.85 1.25
N TYR A 33 5.26 -4.22 1.45
CA TYR A 33 4.90 -5.55 1.96
C TYR A 33 5.00 -6.63 0.87
N VAL A 34 4.60 -6.31 -0.36
CA VAL A 34 4.44 -7.32 -1.43
C VAL A 34 5.58 -7.32 -2.47
N TYR A 35 6.48 -6.33 -2.48
CA TYR A 35 7.40 -6.14 -3.61
C TYR A 35 8.33 -7.34 -3.86
N LYS A 36 8.74 -8.07 -2.83
CA LYS A 36 9.61 -9.24 -2.98
C LYS A 36 8.91 -10.40 -3.68
N ASP A 37 7.61 -10.53 -3.52
CA ASP A 37 6.80 -11.57 -4.15
C ASP A 37 6.50 -11.28 -5.62
N CYS A 38 6.79 -10.06 -6.09
CA CYS A 38 6.60 -9.64 -7.47
C CYS A 38 7.74 -8.74 -7.96
N LEU A 39 8.96 -9.11 -7.58
CA LEU A 39 10.16 -8.29 -7.73
C LEU A 39 10.41 -7.80 -9.17
N PRO A 40 10.31 -8.63 -10.22
CA PRO A 40 10.54 -8.14 -11.59
C PRO A 40 9.61 -7.01 -12.01
N ARG A 41 8.35 -7.02 -11.56
CA ARG A 41 7.39 -5.95 -11.87
C ARG A 41 7.73 -4.66 -11.15
N PHE A 42 8.17 -4.73 -9.90
CA PHE A 42 8.59 -3.55 -9.14
C PHE A 42 9.89 -2.96 -9.68
N VAL A 43 10.81 -3.79 -10.16
CA VAL A 43 12.01 -3.31 -10.84
C VAL A 43 11.64 -2.57 -12.12
N ARG A 44 10.75 -3.12 -12.94
CA ARG A 44 10.26 -2.44 -14.15
C ARG A 44 9.54 -1.14 -13.83
N PHE A 45 8.72 -1.14 -12.78
CA PHE A 45 8.06 0.06 -12.29
C PHE A 45 9.10 1.13 -11.92
N ALA A 46 10.12 0.77 -11.15
CA ALA A 46 11.18 1.69 -10.76
C ALA A 46 11.91 2.26 -11.98
N ARG A 47 12.31 1.41 -12.94
CA ARG A 47 13.07 1.81 -14.11
C ARG A 47 12.23 2.61 -15.12
N ASN A 48 11.06 2.10 -15.48
CA ASN A 48 10.28 2.61 -16.61
C ASN A 48 9.27 3.68 -16.22
N VAL A 49 8.76 3.67 -15.00
CA VAL A 49 7.76 4.64 -14.53
C VAL A 49 8.40 5.72 -13.70
N MET A 50 9.21 5.34 -12.71
CA MET A 50 9.81 6.29 -11.77
C MET A 50 11.18 6.83 -12.20
N GLY A 51 11.75 6.30 -13.28
CA GLY A 51 13.01 6.81 -13.84
C GLY A 51 14.24 6.51 -12.98
N VAL A 52 14.22 5.47 -12.15
CA VAL A 52 15.38 5.06 -11.36
C VAL A 52 16.46 4.53 -12.27
N THR A 53 17.64 5.16 -12.26
CA THR A 53 18.76 4.83 -13.15
C THR A 53 20.00 4.30 -12.40
N THR A 54 19.97 4.33 -11.08
CA THR A 54 21.11 3.90 -10.26
C THR A 54 21.29 2.38 -10.30
N ASP A 55 22.53 1.92 -10.10
CA ASP A 55 22.85 0.51 -9.97
C ASP A 55 22.48 0.01 -8.57
N GLY A 56 22.34 -1.30 -8.45
CA GLY A 56 22.04 -1.97 -7.20
C GLY A 56 21.40 -3.34 -7.42
N THR A 57 21.07 -4.01 -6.33
CA THR A 57 20.30 -5.26 -6.42
C THR A 57 18.86 -4.96 -6.87
N ASP A 58 18.16 -5.98 -7.35
CA ASP A 58 16.76 -5.82 -7.74
C ASP A 58 15.89 -5.31 -6.59
N GLU A 59 16.13 -5.79 -5.37
CA GLU A 59 15.41 -5.31 -4.18
C GLU A 59 15.68 -3.84 -3.90
N GLU A 60 16.92 -3.39 -4.00
CA GLU A 60 17.29 -1.99 -3.82
C GLU A 60 16.64 -1.08 -4.87
N ILE A 61 16.63 -1.52 -6.13
CA ILE A 61 16.00 -0.78 -7.23
C ILE A 61 14.49 -0.70 -7.02
N ALA A 62 13.84 -1.79 -6.66
CA ALA A 62 12.41 -1.82 -6.38
C ALA A 62 12.04 -0.86 -5.24
N LEU A 63 12.80 -0.87 -4.13
CA LEU A 63 12.58 0.04 -3.00
C LEU A 63 12.79 1.50 -3.38
N LYS A 64 13.79 1.82 -4.21
CA LYS A 64 13.98 3.18 -4.74
C LYS A 64 12.79 3.63 -5.56
N GLY A 65 12.18 2.73 -6.33
CA GLY A 65 10.96 3.03 -7.08
C GLY A 65 9.78 3.37 -6.17
N ILE A 66 9.61 2.61 -5.08
CA ILE A 66 8.57 2.89 -4.08
C ILE A 66 8.82 4.22 -3.39
N ASP A 67 10.06 4.50 -2.97
CA ASP A 67 10.43 5.77 -2.35
C ASP A 67 10.19 6.94 -3.30
N ALA A 68 10.50 6.79 -4.59
CA ALA A 68 10.24 7.80 -5.60
C ALA A 68 8.74 8.10 -5.75
N MET A 69 7.89 7.08 -5.63
CA MET A 69 6.43 7.29 -5.64
C MET A 69 5.96 8.06 -4.40
N VAL A 70 6.51 7.79 -3.23
CA VAL A 70 6.23 8.56 -2.01
C VAL A 70 6.62 10.02 -2.21
N ASP A 71 7.80 10.28 -2.74
CA ASP A 71 8.27 11.65 -3.05
C ASP A 71 7.33 12.33 -4.04
N PHE A 72 6.87 11.61 -5.05
CA PHE A 72 5.90 12.11 -6.00
C PHE A 72 4.58 12.49 -5.33
N TYR A 73 4.04 11.64 -4.47
CA TYR A 73 2.82 11.95 -3.72
C TYR A 73 2.99 13.23 -2.89
N HIS A 74 4.10 13.37 -2.18
CA HIS A 74 4.40 14.58 -1.41
C HIS A 74 4.51 15.82 -2.31
N SER A 75 5.09 15.67 -3.51
CA SER A 75 5.26 16.77 -4.45
C SER A 75 3.94 17.35 -4.96
N ILE A 76 2.89 16.55 -5.00
CA ILE A 76 1.55 16.98 -5.43
C ILE A 76 0.57 17.17 -4.25
N GLY A 77 1.09 17.18 -3.02
CA GLY A 77 0.28 17.39 -1.82
C GLY A 77 -0.58 16.21 -1.40
N MET A 78 -0.25 14.99 -1.85
CA MET A 78 -0.99 13.78 -1.47
C MET A 78 -0.36 13.13 -0.24
N PRO A 79 -1.19 12.53 0.66
CA PRO A 79 -0.68 11.81 1.82
C PRO A 79 -0.05 10.48 1.40
N ALA A 80 1.00 10.07 2.12
CA ALA A 80 1.67 8.78 1.89
C ALA A 80 1.57 7.85 3.12
N SER A 81 0.77 8.22 4.12
CA SER A 81 0.51 7.46 5.34
C SER A 81 -0.83 7.85 5.94
N PHE A 82 -1.32 7.08 6.92
CA PHE A 82 -2.59 7.37 7.57
C PHE A 82 -2.56 8.70 8.34
N HIS A 83 -1.47 8.98 9.06
CA HIS A 83 -1.38 10.23 9.82
C HIS A 83 -1.34 11.46 8.89
N GLU A 84 -0.67 11.35 7.74
CA GLU A 84 -0.69 12.41 6.72
C GLU A 84 -2.09 12.60 6.12
N LEU A 85 -2.86 11.51 6.02
CA LEU A 85 -4.26 11.56 5.57
C LEU A 85 -5.19 12.18 6.64
N GLY A 86 -4.74 12.24 7.89
CA GLY A 86 -5.51 12.79 9.00
C GLY A 86 -6.26 11.74 9.81
N ILE A 87 -5.92 10.46 9.68
CA ILE A 87 -6.52 9.38 10.46
C ILE A 87 -5.47 8.64 11.31
N ALA A 88 -5.92 8.10 12.43
CA ALA A 88 -5.09 7.32 13.34
C ALA A 88 -5.90 6.13 13.86
N PRO A 89 -6.10 5.09 13.04
CA PRO A 89 -6.93 3.96 13.45
C PRO A 89 -6.35 3.23 14.65
N THR A 90 -7.25 2.80 15.54
CA THR A 90 -6.90 1.94 16.66
C THR A 90 -6.63 0.52 16.19
N ASP A 91 -6.00 -0.31 17.03
CA ASP A 91 -5.78 -1.72 16.71
C ASP A 91 -7.10 -2.45 16.45
N ALA A 92 -8.16 -2.14 17.20
CA ALA A 92 -9.48 -2.70 16.99
C ALA A 92 -10.08 -2.30 15.63
N GLN A 93 -9.90 -1.04 15.21
CA GLN A 93 -10.34 -0.57 13.89
C GLN A 93 -9.55 -1.23 12.76
N ILE A 94 -8.25 -1.39 12.93
CA ILE A 94 -7.39 -2.10 11.95
C ILE A 94 -7.85 -3.55 11.80
N ASP A 95 -8.09 -4.25 12.91
CA ASP A 95 -8.58 -5.62 12.89
C ASP A 95 -9.93 -5.71 12.17
N GLU A 96 -10.86 -4.80 12.44
CA GLU A 96 -12.16 -4.76 11.78
C GLU A 96 -12.04 -4.49 10.28
N MET A 97 -11.23 -3.53 9.86
CA MET A 97 -10.99 -3.26 8.43
C MET A 97 -10.45 -4.48 7.71
N ALA A 98 -9.47 -5.16 8.30
CA ALA A 98 -8.86 -6.36 7.71
C ALA A 98 -9.88 -7.49 7.60
N ARG A 99 -10.70 -7.72 8.62
CA ARG A 99 -11.75 -8.76 8.61
C ARG A 99 -12.80 -8.47 7.54
N ARG A 100 -13.26 -7.23 7.44
CA ARG A 100 -14.23 -6.84 6.41
C ARG A 100 -13.67 -6.98 5.01
N CYS A 101 -12.41 -6.62 4.81
CA CYS A 101 -11.73 -6.79 3.52
C CYS A 101 -11.65 -8.27 3.13
N LEU A 102 -11.29 -9.14 4.06
CA LEU A 102 -11.23 -10.58 3.83
C LEU A 102 -12.61 -11.17 3.49
N GLU A 103 -13.65 -10.78 4.24
CA GLU A 103 -15.02 -11.23 3.99
C GLU A 103 -15.52 -10.79 2.62
N ALA A 104 -15.32 -9.52 2.26
CA ALA A 104 -15.73 -8.99 0.98
C ALA A 104 -15.02 -9.67 -0.19
N SER A 105 -13.80 -10.15 0.03
CA SER A 105 -12.98 -10.83 -0.97
C SER A 105 -13.21 -12.36 -1.00
N GLY A 106 -13.86 -12.91 0.01
CA GLY A 106 -14.16 -14.34 0.12
C GLY A 106 -12.99 -15.21 0.58
N SER A 107 -11.75 -14.81 0.37
CA SER A 107 -10.53 -15.54 0.77
C SER A 107 -9.30 -14.66 0.55
N ALA A 108 -8.12 -15.21 0.83
CA ALA A 108 -6.86 -14.52 0.53
C ALA A 108 -6.75 -14.17 -0.96
N LEU A 109 -6.48 -12.91 -1.27
CA LEU A 109 -6.44 -12.38 -2.63
C LEU A 109 -5.18 -11.56 -2.87
N GLY A 110 -4.92 -11.31 -4.14
CA GLY A 110 -3.83 -10.47 -4.62
C GLY A 110 -3.06 -11.15 -5.74
N SER A 111 -2.66 -10.40 -6.78
CA SER A 111 -1.86 -10.95 -7.89
C SER A 111 -0.35 -10.77 -7.64
N ALA A 112 0.06 -9.74 -6.93
CA ALA A 112 1.47 -9.57 -6.53
C ALA A 112 1.85 -10.57 -5.43
N LYS A 113 0.98 -10.72 -4.44
CA LYS A 113 1.06 -11.67 -3.34
C LYS A 113 -0.35 -11.94 -2.85
N LYS A 114 -0.67 -13.19 -2.55
CA LYS A 114 -1.95 -13.52 -1.89
C LYS A 114 -1.88 -13.10 -0.43
N LEU A 115 -2.79 -12.24 -0.03
CA LEU A 115 -2.85 -11.66 1.31
C LEU A 115 -3.93 -12.36 2.14
N ASP A 116 -3.57 -12.85 3.31
CA ASP A 116 -4.49 -13.32 4.33
C ASP A 116 -4.81 -12.22 5.35
N LEU A 117 -5.54 -12.56 6.41
CA LEU A 117 -5.94 -11.61 7.44
C LEU A 117 -4.72 -10.97 8.13
N ASP A 118 -3.72 -11.77 8.48
CA ASP A 118 -2.53 -11.26 9.18
C ASP A 118 -1.72 -10.33 8.28
N ASP A 119 -1.63 -10.64 6.98
CA ASP A 119 -0.99 -9.77 5.99
C ASP A 119 -1.70 -8.42 5.90
N MET A 120 -3.04 -8.42 5.84
CA MET A 120 -3.84 -7.20 5.78
C MET A 120 -3.67 -6.33 7.02
N ILE A 121 -3.65 -6.96 8.20
CA ILE A 121 -3.40 -6.27 9.47
C ILE A 121 -1.99 -5.64 9.46
N ALA A 122 -0.98 -6.38 9.00
CA ALA A 122 0.40 -5.88 8.92
C ALA A 122 0.51 -4.66 8.00
N ILE A 123 -0.16 -4.68 6.85
CA ILE A 123 -0.15 -3.55 5.92
C ILE A 123 -0.82 -2.32 6.54
N TYR A 124 -1.98 -2.47 7.16
CA TYR A 124 -2.66 -1.35 7.82
C TYR A 124 -1.81 -0.77 8.96
N ARG A 125 -1.18 -1.62 9.77
CA ARG A 125 -0.29 -1.16 10.85
C ARG A 125 0.92 -0.41 10.29
N ALA A 126 1.51 -0.89 9.21
CA ALA A 126 2.64 -0.22 8.56
C ALA A 126 2.26 1.15 8.00
N ALA A 127 1.02 1.35 7.55
CA ALA A 127 0.52 2.64 7.08
C ALA A 127 0.18 3.61 8.21
N ASN A 128 0.05 3.12 9.44
CA ASN A 128 -0.41 3.89 10.59
C ASN A 128 0.74 4.67 11.26
N HIS A 129 1.21 5.67 10.56
CA HIS A 129 2.24 6.59 11.04
C HIS A 129 2.05 7.99 10.47
#